data_e9b7d594df019c6b9a79cc94f66a5f0b
#
_entry.id   e9b7d594df019c6b9a79cc94f66a5f0b
#
_cell.length_a   1.000
_cell.length_b   1.000
_cell.length_c   1.000
_cell.angle_alpha   90.00
_cell.angle_beta   90.00
_cell.angle_gamma   90.00
#
_symmetry.space_group_name_H-M   'P 1'
#
loop_
_entity.id
_entity.type
_entity.pdbx_description
1 polymer ?
#
loop_
_entity_poly.entity_id
_entity_poly.type
_entity_poly.pdbx_seq_one_letter_code
_entity_poly.pdbx_strand_id
1 'polypeptide(L)'
;TGFIYEGKQEFEVISNRVDSLPALPMKIMMNVGNPDRAFDFARLPNEGVGLARLEFIINRMIGIHPKALLEFNQQDAALQEEINEMIAGYESPVEFYIARLVEGIASIGSAFYPKKVIVRMSDFKSNEYANLVGGDRYEPEEENPMLGFRGASRYISESFRDCFALECEAIKRVRNDMGLKNVEVMIPFVRTVKEAEQVVGLLAEQGLERGKDGLRVIMMCEVPSNALLADQFLEHFDGFSIGSNDLTQLTLGLDRDSGIISHLFDERDQAVKILLSMAIKAAKAKGAYIGICGQGPSDHADFAGWLVEQGIDTVSLNPDTVIDTWLYLAEAHG
;
A
#
# COMPACT_ATOMS: atom_id res chain seq x y z
N THR A 1 -11.89 17.04 -4.76
CA THR A 1 -12.61 18.30 -5.07
C THR A 1 -12.75 19.06 -3.77
N GLY A 2 -12.28 20.30 -3.72
CA GLY A 2 -12.45 21.19 -2.58
C GLY A 2 -13.47 22.29 -2.89
N PHE A 3 -14.10 22.81 -1.85
CA PHE A 3 -15.04 23.94 -1.97
C PHE A 3 -14.43 25.17 -1.31
N ILE A 4 -14.61 26.33 -1.93
CA ILE A 4 -14.25 27.62 -1.38
C ILE A 4 -15.55 28.34 -1.04
N TYR A 5 -15.68 28.72 0.23
CA TYR A 5 -16.85 29.43 0.73
C TYR A 5 -16.51 30.91 0.99
N GLU A 6 -17.47 31.80 0.74
CA GLU A 6 -17.33 33.22 1.05
C GLU A 6 -17.59 33.48 2.54
N GLY A 7 -16.75 34.29 3.16
CA GLY A 7 -16.90 34.71 4.55
C GLY A 7 -16.43 33.69 5.59
N LYS A 8 -16.66 34.02 6.86
CA LYS A 8 -16.32 33.13 7.99
C LYS A 8 -17.41 32.10 8.15
N GLN A 9 -17.05 30.80 8.00
CA GLN A 9 -17.98 29.70 8.22
C GLN A 9 -18.05 29.36 9.71
N GLU A 10 -19.24 29.05 10.19
CA GLU A 10 -19.43 28.47 11.52
C GLU A 10 -19.11 26.97 11.46
N PHE A 11 -18.37 26.49 12.45
CA PHE A 11 -18.03 25.07 12.58
C PHE A 11 -18.09 24.67 14.06
N GLU A 12 -18.44 23.44 14.29
CA GLU A 12 -18.44 22.83 15.62
C GLU A 12 -17.14 22.03 15.80
N VAL A 13 -16.50 22.16 16.96
CA VAL A 13 -15.35 21.35 17.36
C VAL A 13 -15.86 20.23 18.27
N ILE A 14 -15.89 19.02 17.76
CA ILE A 14 -16.26 17.83 18.53
C ILE A 14 -14.96 17.28 19.16
N SER A 15 -14.94 17.16 20.48
CA SER A 15 -13.81 16.60 21.21
C SER A 15 -14.17 15.24 21.80
N ASN A 16 -13.44 14.20 21.40
CA ASN A 16 -13.60 12.86 21.94
C ASN A 16 -12.40 12.51 22.84
N ARG A 17 -12.64 11.79 23.95
CA ARG A 17 -11.56 11.25 24.79
C ARG A 17 -11.14 9.90 24.25
N VAL A 18 -9.91 9.82 23.74
CA VAL A 18 -9.32 8.59 23.17
C VAL A 18 -9.26 7.45 24.20
N ASP A 19 -9.00 7.78 25.47
CA ASP A 19 -8.87 6.80 26.55
C ASP A 19 -10.19 6.10 26.93
N SER A 20 -11.34 6.59 26.42
CA SER A 20 -12.67 6.06 26.72
C SER A 20 -13.37 5.44 25.51
N LEU A 21 -12.66 5.17 24.44
CA LEU A 21 -13.24 4.52 23.26
C LEU A 21 -13.65 3.08 23.57
N PRO A 22 -14.85 2.64 23.15
CA PRO A 22 -15.31 1.27 23.34
C PRO A 22 -14.42 0.26 22.60
N ALA A 23 -14.36 -0.97 23.11
CA ALA A 23 -13.70 -2.07 22.43
C ALA A 23 -14.43 -2.45 21.14
N LEU A 24 -13.69 -2.85 20.12
CA LEU A 24 -14.23 -3.34 18.85
C LEU A 24 -13.91 -4.81 18.64
N PRO A 25 -14.74 -5.57 17.91
CA PRO A 25 -14.48 -6.98 17.62
C PRO A 25 -13.35 -7.20 16.62
N MET A 26 -12.86 -6.16 15.96
CA MET A 26 -11.74 -6.15 15.01
C MET A 26 -10.79 -4.98 15.34
N LYS A 27 -9.67 -4.91 14.63
CA LYS A 27 -8.66 -3.87 14.84
C LYS A 27 -8.77 -2.77 13.80
N ILE A 28 -8.73 -1.52 14.25
CA ILE A 28 -8.57 -0.38 13.34
C ILE A 28 -7.08 -0.12 13.15
N MET A 29 -6.67 -0.09 11.89
CA MET A 29 -5.34 0.31 11.44
C MET A 29 -5.43 1.60 10.62
N MET A 30 -4.31 2.12 10.18
CA MET A 30 -4.26 3.35 9.39
C MET A 30 -3.65 3.16 8.02
N ASN A 31 -4.12 3.98 7.07
CA ASN A 31 -3.46 4.23 5.80
C ASN A 31 -2.51 5.43 5.97
N VAL A 32 -1.21 5.22 5.81
CA VAL A 32 -0.20 6.27 5.96
C VAL A 32 0.60 6.39 4.65
N GLY A 33 0.47 7.53 4.00
CA GLY A 33 1.24 7.83 2.78
C GLY A 33 2.45 8.71 3.07
N ASN A 34 2.28 9.75 3.88
CA ASN A 34 3.32 10.74 4.15
C ASN A 34 4.10 10.42 5.43
N PRO A 35 5.40 10.08 5.34
CA PRO A 35 6.23 9.81 6.51
C PRO A 35 6.33 10.98 7.51
N ASP A 36 6.29 12.23 7.03
CA ASP A 36 6.38 13.44 7.85
C ASP A 36 5.23 13.54 8.87
N ARG A 37 4.09 12.92 8.57
CA ARG A 37 2.89 12.94 9.42
C ARG A 37 2.76 11.69 10.30
N ALA A 38 3.68 10.73 10.19
CA ALA A 38 3.55 9.44 10.83
C ALA A 38 3.42 9.55 12.37
N PHE A 39 4.23 10.40 13.02
CA PHE A 39 4.18 10.60 14.46
C PHE A 39 2.89 11.30 14.93
N ASP A 40 2.32 12.20 14.13
CA ASP A 40 1.03 12.81 14.43
C ASP A 40 -0.09 11.77 14.37
N PHE A 41 -0.09 10.95 13.31
CA PHE A 41 -1.09 9.92 13.12
C PHE A 41 -1.00 8.79 14.15
N ALA A 42 0.20 8.44 14.60
CA ALA A 42 0.40 7.43 15.63
C ALA A 42 -0.26 7.77 16.98
N ARG A 43 -0.59 9.03 17.23
CA ARG A 43 -1.31 9.49 18.44
C ARG A 43 -2.81 9.18 18.40
N LEU A 44 -3.38 8.97 17.20
CA LEU A 44 -4.76 8.54 17.07
C LEU A 44 -4.91 7.09 17.56
N PRO A 45 -6.09 6.68 18.02
CA PRO A 45 -6.32 5.29 18.40
C PRO A 45 -6.15 4.37 17.18
N ASN A 46 -5.27 3.39 17.31
CA ASN A 46 -4.94 2.48 16.21
C ASN A 46 -4.23 1.22 16.71
N GLU A 47 -4.18 0.19 15.85
CA GLU A 47 -3.43 -1.04 16.05
C GLU A 47 -2.28 -1.20 15.04
N GLY A 48 -1.86 -0.10 14.40
CA GLY A 48 -0.76 -0.06 13.46
C GLY A 48 -1.12 0.51 12.10
N VAL A 49 -0.29 0.24 11.10
CA VAL A 49 -0.45 0.71 9.72
C VAL A 49 -0.77 -0.48 8.81
N GLY A 50 -1.96 -0.51 8.25
CA GLY A 50 -2.38 -1.54 7.30
C GLY A 50 -1.92 -1.27 5.87
N LEU A 51 -1.59 -0.03 5.55
CA LEU A 51 -1.03 0.36 4.26
C LEU A 51 -0.10 1.56 4.39
N ALA A 52 1.20 1.33 4.22
CA ALA A 52 2.18 2.37 3.92
C ALA A 52 2.59 2.24 2.45
N ARG A 53 2.51 3.33 1.69
CA ARG A 53 2.74 3.33 0.23
C ARG A 53 4.11 3.89 -0.10
N LEU A 54 4.96 3.08 -0.74
CA LEU A 54 6.29 3.53 -1.19
C LEU A 54 6.21 4.64 -2.26
N GLU A 55 5.15 4.68 -3.05
CA GLU A 55 4.96 5.69 -4.09
C GLU A 55 5.02 7.11 -3.53
N PHE A 56 4.51 7.35 -2.33
CA PHE A 56 4.60 8.66 -1.69
C PHE A 56 6.05 9.04 -1.35
N ILE A 57 6.83 8.07 -0.87
CA ILE A 57 8.25 8.28 -0.57
C ILE A 57 9.01 8.53 -1.87
N ILE A 58 8.79 7.70 -2.88
CA ILE A 58 9.46 7.82 -4.18
C ILE A 58 9.15 9.16 -4.84
N ASN A 59 7.88 9.57 -4.90
CA ASN A 59 7.49 10.83 -5.53
C ASN A 59 8.00 12.07 -4.78
N ARG A 60 7.98 12.05 -3.44
CA ARG A 60 8.28 13.27 -2.65
C ARG A 60 9.74 13.38 -2.24
N MET A 61 10.41 12.27 -1.95
CA MET A 61 11.74 12.26 -1.38
C MET A 61 12.83 11.88 -2.38
N ILE A 62 12.45 11.23 -3.49
CA ILE A 62 13.39 10.74 -4.51
C ILE A 62 13.19 11.47 -5.84
N GLY A 63 12.02 11.37 -6.46
CA GLY A 63 11.66 12.06 -7.70
C GLY A 63 12.33 11.53 -8.96
N ILE A 64 13.19 10.52 -8.85
CA ILE A 64 14.02 9.98 -9.95
C ILE A 64 13.63 8.52 -10.19
N HIS A 65 13.56 8.12 -11.47
CA HIS A 65 13.32 6.72 -11.84
C HIS A 65 14.50 5.84 -11.36
N PRO A 66 14.24 4.71 -10.68
CA PRO A 66 15.31 3.89 -10.09
C PRO A 66 16.32 3.39 -11.13
N LYS A 67 15.86 3.10 -12.36
CA LYS A 67 16.75 2.65 -13.41
C LYS A 67 17.68 3.75 -13.93
N ALA A 68 17.23 5.01 -13.91
CA ALA A 68 18.09 6.14 -14.26
C ALA A 68 19.24 6.30 -13.26
N LEU A 69 19.02 5.94 -11.99
CA LEU A 69 20.06 5.93 -10.96
C LEU A 69 20.99 4.72 -11.09
N LEU A 70 20.46 3.54 -11.40
CA LEU A 70 21.25 2.32 -11.63
C LEU A 70 22.19 2.48 -12.86
N GLU A 71 21.67 3.11 -13.91
CA GLU A 71 22.39 3.33 -15.16
C GLU A 71 22.92 4.77 -15.30
N PHE A 72 23.20 5.44 -14.17
CA PHE A 72 23.61 6.84 -14.13
C PHE A 72 24.72 7.21 -15.12
N ASN A 73 25.75 6.39 -15.23
CA ASN A 73 26.89 6.62 -16.13
C ASN A 73 26.54 6.49 -17.63
N GLN A 74 25.37 5.95 -17.94
CA GLN A 74 24.86 5.79 -19.31
C GLN A 74 23.92 6.93 -19.72
N GLN A 75 23.58 7.82 -18.77
CA GLN A 75 22.73 8.97 -19.06
C GLN A 75 23.51 10.04 -19.83
N ASP A 76 22.78 10.88 -20.58
CA ASP A 76 23.41 12.06 -21.19
C ASP A 76 23.82 13.09 -20.13
N ALA A 77 24.66 14.05 -20.53
CA ALA A 77 25.25 15.01 -19.62
C ALA A 77 24.20 15.89 -18.89
N ALA A 78 23.11 16.23 -19.57
CA ALA A 78 22.07 17.08 -19.00
C ALA A 78 21.32 16.35 -17.87
N LEU A 79 20.94 15.08 -18.11
CA LEU A 79 20.28 14.28 -17.10
C LEU A 79 21.23 13.92 -15.96
N GLN A 80 22.51 13.68 -16.22
CA GLN A 80 23.50 13.47 -15.15
C GLN A 80 23.65 14.72 -14.27
N GLU A 81 23.65 15.91 -14.85
CA GLU A 81 23.72 17.17 -14.10
C GLU A 81 22.48 17.34 -13.21
N GLU A 82 21.28 17.15 -13.75
CA GLU A 82 20.03 17.21 -12.99
C GLU A 82 20.01 16.19 -11.83
N ILE A 83 20.37 14.94 -12.11
CA ILE A 83 20.46 13.90 -11.07
C ILE A 83 21.50 14.29 -10.00
N ASN A 84 22.68 14.76 -10.38
CA ASN A 84 23.75 15.15 -9.45
C ASN A 84 23.29 16.25 -8.48
N GLU A 85 22.50 17.22 -8.96
CA GLU A 85 21.94 18.26 -8.09
C GLU A 85 20.98 17.67 -7.04
N MET A 86 20.15 16.71 -7.45
CA MET A 86 19.16 16.06 -6.58
C MET A 86 19.79 15.13 -5.53
N ILE A 87 20.87 14.43 -5.89
CA ILE A 87 21.54 13.47 -5.01
C ILE A 87 22.69 14.06 -4.18
N ALA A 88 22.85 15.38 -4.20
CA ALA A 88 23.93 16.05 -3.49
C ALA A 88 23.99 15.64 -2.01
N GLY A 89 25.19 15.23 -1.57
CA GLY A 89 25.42 14.77 -0.20
C GLY A 89 25.32 13.25 0.02
N TYR A 90 25.00 12.48 -1.02
CA TYR A 90 24.99 11.01 -0.97
C TYR A 90 26.23 10.44 -1.70
N GLU A 91 26.66 9.24 -1.26
CA GLU A 91 27.85 8.58 -1.80
C GLU A 91 27.68 8.17 -3.28
N SER A 92 26.47 7.81 -3.67
CA SER A 92 26.15 7.38 -5.03
C SER A 92 24.68 7.57 -5.36
N PRO A 93 24.31 7.56 -6.65
CA PRO A 93 22.90 7.59 -7.06
C PRO A 93 22.07 6.45 -6.48
N VAL A 94 22.63 5.25 -6.40
CA VAL A 94 21.96 4.07 -5.83
C VAL A 94 21.78 4.21 -4.31
N GLU A 95 22.80 4.68 -3.61
CA GLU A 95 22.71 4.91 -2.16
C GLU A 95 21.68 5.99 -1.82
N PHE A 96 21.57 7.04 -2.63
CA PHE A 96 20.51 8.04 -2.49
C PHE A 96 19.12 7.40 -2.49
N TYR A 97 18.82 6.54 -3.48
CA TYR A 97 17.52 5.89 -3.59
C TYR A 97 17.22 5.03 -2.37
N ILE A 98 18.15 4.17 -1.98
CA ILE A 98 18.00 3.27 -0.85
C ILE A 98 17.86 4.07 0.46
N ALA A 99 18.73 5.05 0.71
CA ALA A 99 18.71 5.86 1.92
C ALA A 99 17.40 6.62 2.09
N ARG A 100 16.84 7.20 1.02
CA ARG A 100 15.56 7.88 1.05
C ARG A 100 14.39 6.94 1.34
N LEU A 101 14.39 5.74 0.77
CA LEU A 101 13.41 4.71 1.12
C LEU A 101 13.54 4.30 2.59
N VAL A 102 14.76 4.06 3.07
CA VAL A 102 15.03 3.71 4.48
C VAL A 102 14.50 4.81 5.40
N GLU A 103 14.80 6.07 5.12
CA GLU A 103 14.33 7.22 5.90
C GLU A 103 12.80 7.26 6.01
N GLY A 104 12.10 7.15 4.89
CA GLY A 104 10.64 7.18 4.87
C GLY A 104 9.99 5.99 5.57
N ILE A 105 10.47 4.77 5.28
CA ILE A 105 9.95 3.54 5.89
C ILE A 105 10.24 3.51 7.39
N ALA A 106 11.46 3.86 7.79
CA ALA A 106 11.86 3.87 9.20
C ALA A 106 11.09 4.90 10.01
N SER A 107 10.80 6.07 9.43
CA SER A 107 9.96 7.09 10.07
C SER A 107 8.58 6.54 10.42
N ILE A 108 7.92 5.86 9.47
CA ILE A 108 6.63 5.22 9.74
C ILE A 108 6.79 4.05 10.72
N GLY A 109 7.76 3.18 10.50
CA GLY A 109 8.02 2.02 11.36
C GLY A 109 8.28 2.39 12.82
N SER A 110 9.06 3.45 13.05
CA SER A 110 9.39 3.96 14.40
C SER A 110 8.18 4.62 15.06
N ALA A 111 7.41 5.43 14.30
CA ALA A 111 6.26 6.15 14.85
C ALA A 111 5.19 5.19 15.41
N PHE A 112 5.02 4.03 14.79
CA PHE A 112 4.02 3.04 15.20
C PHE A 112 4.61 1.86 16.01
N TYR A 113 5.92 1.83 16.27
CA TYR A 113 6.53 0.75 17.05
C TYR A 113 5.88 0.61 18.45
N PRO A 114 5.59 -0.62 18.92
CA PRO A 114 5.85 -1.94 18.33
C PRO A 114 4.71 -2.49 17.44
N LYS A 115 3.70 -1.67 17.12
CA LYS A 115 2.57 -2.06 16.29
C LYS A 115 3.03 -2.33 14.86
N LYS A 116 2.31 -3.24 14.17
CA LYS A 116 2.65 -3.65 12.81
C LYS A 116 2.51 -2.51 11.80
N VAL A 117 3.43 -2.48 10.86
CA VAL A 117 3.42 -1.55 9.72
C VAL A 117 3.58 -2.37 8.44
N ILE A 118 2.53 -2.45 7.64
CA ILE A 118 2.53 -3.17 6.37
C ILE A 118 2.93 -2.21 5.27
N VAL A 119 4.13 -2.39 4.71
CA VAL A 119 4.68 -1.56 3.63
C VAL A 119 4.37 -2.23 2.30
N ARG A 120 3.57 -1.56 1.47
CA ARG A 120 3.33 -2.00 0.10
C ARG A 120 4.52 -1.61 -0.77
N MET A 121 5.13 -2.58 -1.44
CA MET A 121 6.14 -2.35 -2.45
C MET A 121 5.55 -1.49 -3.57
N SER A 122 6.38 -0.78 -4.32
CA SER A 122 5.92 0.25 -5.27
C SER A 122 4.92 -0.29 -6.32
N ASP A 123 3.82 0.43 -6.50
CA ASP A 123 2.74 0.08 -7.41
C ASP A 123 2.45 1.21 -8.41
N PHE A 124 3.50 1.77 -8.98
CA PHE A 124 3.36 2.71 -10.08
C PHE A 124 2.96 2.00 -11.36
N LYS A 125 2.08 2.63 -12.11
CA LYS A 125 1.82 2.32 -13.51
C LYS A 125 2.95 2.87 -14.40
N SER A 126 3.08 2.37 -15.62
CA SER A 126 4.10 2.83 -16.58
C SER A 126 4.09 4.34 -16.80
N ASN A 127 2.91 4.93 -16.96
CA ASN A 127 2.77 6.38 -17.12
C ASN A 127 3.17 7.18 -15.86
N GLU A 128 3.02 6.61 -14.67
CA GLU A 128 3.43 7.25 -13.42
C GLU A 128 4.95 7.19 -13.24
N TYR A 129 5.56 6.04 -13.53
CA TYR A 129 7.04 5.91 -13.55
C TYR A 129 7.69 6.78 -14.63
N ALA A 130 7.05 6.93 -15.81
CA ALA A 130 7.53 7.79 -16.87
C ALA A 130 7.63 9.27 -16.47
N ASN A 131 6.84 9.71 -15.50
CA ASN A 131 6.85 11.08 -14.99
C ASN A 131 8.00 11.37 -14.00
N LEU A 132 8.70 10.35 -13.51
CA LEU A 132 9.89 10.55 -12.70
C LEU A 132 11.08 10.99 -13.57
N VAL A 133 12.03 11.72 -13.00
CA VAL A 133 13.23 12.17 -13.73
C VAL A 133 13.91 10.98 -14.40
N GLY A 134 14.11 11.05 -15.71
CA GLY A 134 14.68 9.99 -16.54
C GLY A 134 13.75 8.79 -16.82
N GLY A 135 12.49 8.82 -16.36
CA GLY A 135 11.57 7.70 -16.48
C GLY A 135 11.06 7.45 -17.89
N ASP A 136 10.90 8.50 -18.69
CA ASP A 136 10.45 8.44 -20.08
C ASP A 136 11.32 7.54 -20.99
N ARG A 137 12.58 7.31 -20.60
CA ARG A 137 13.53 6.45 -21.33
C ARG A 137 13.30 4.96 -21.11
N TYR A 138 12.65 4.59 -20.02
CA TYR A 138 12.56 3.21 -19.56
C TYR A 138 11.15 2.63 -19.58
N GLU A 139 10.15 3.51 -19.60
CA GLU A 139 8.78 3.07 -19.49
C GLU A 139 8.11 2.92 -20.86
N PRO A 140 7.37 1.82 -21.08
CA PRO A 140 6.60 1.64 -22.30
C PRO A 140 5.39 2.56 -22.34
N GLU A 141 4.99 2.98 -23.55
CA GLU A 141 3.65 3.53 -23.76
C GLU A 141 2.63 2.39 -23.78
N GLU A 142 1.63 2.48 -22.91
CA GLU A 142 0.55 1.50 -22.82
C GLU A 142 -0.80 2.18 -23.03
N GLU A 143 -1.69 1.56 -23.80
CA GLU A 143 -3.06 2.07 -24.01
C GLU A 143 -3.86 2.08 -22.70
N ASN A 144 -3.60 1.11 -21.83
CA ASN A 144 -4.24 0.98 -20.52
C ASN A 144 -3.23 0.61 -19.43
N PRO A 145 -2.48 1.59 -18.89
CA PRO A 145 -1.46 1.34 -17.86
C PRO A 145 -2.03 0.69 -16.59
N MET A 146 -3.32 0.87 -16.31
CA MET A 146 -3.99 0.25 -15.16
C MET A 146 -3.97 -1.28 -15.26
N LEU A 147 -4.09 -1.85 -16.44
CA LEU A 147 -4.07 -3.29 -16.72
C LEU A 147 -2.70 -3.78 -17.20
N GLY A 148 -1.73 -2.88 -17.29
CA GLY A 148 -0.45 -3.12 -17.92
C GLY A 148 0.68 -3.55 -16.98
N PHE A 149 1.85 -2.99 -17.18
CA PHE A 149 3.10 -3.32 -16.53
C PHE A 149 3.19 -2.68 -15.13
N ARG A 150 2.63 -3.35 -14.13
CA ARG A 150 2.60 -2.89 -12.72
C ARG A 150 2.62 -4.07 -11.74
N GLY A 151 2.97 -3.79 -10.47
CA GLY A 151 2.95 -4.75 -9.38
C GLY A 151 3.89 -5.94 -9.61
N ALA A 152 3.46 -7.15 -9.23
CA ALA A 152 4.29 -8.35 -9.25
C ALA A 152 4.93 -8.64 -10.61
N SER A 153 4.19 -8.45 -11.72
CA SER A 153 4.72 -8.66 -13.08
C SER A 153 5.93 -7.77 -13.39
N ARG A 154 5.95 -6.55 -12.85
CA ARG A 154 7.06 -5.62 -13.00
C ARG A 154 8.29 -6.11 -12.25
N TYR A 155 8.13 -6.55 -11.02
CA TYR A 155 9.27 -6.97 -10.16
C TYR A 155 10.01 -8.20 -10.70
N ILE A 156 9.28 -9.15 -11.27
CA ILE A 156 9.87 -10.38 -11.83
C ILE A 156 10.43 -10.18 -13.25
N SER A 157 10.14 -9.05 -13.89
CA SER A 157 10.67 -8.73 -15.22
C SER A 157 12.16 -8.41 -15.18
N GLU A 158 12.91 -8.91 -16.17
CA GLU A 158 14.33 -8.58 -16.34
C GLU A 158 14.57 -7.07 -16.45
N SER A 159 13.61 -6.33 -17.02
CA SER A 159 13.74 -4.89 -17.19
C SER A 159 13.67 -4.09 -15.88
N PHE A 160 13.08 -4.64 -14.81
CA PHE A 160 12.86 -3.92 -13.55
C PHE A 160 13.39 -4.65 -12.30
N ARG A 161 13.82 -5.89 -12.42
CA ARG A 161 14.26 -6.73 -11.30
C ARG A 161 15.33 -6.05 -10.43
N ASP A 162 16.30 -5.38 -11.07
CA ASP A 162 17.37 -4.67 -10.36
C ASP A 162 16.84 -3.43 -9.61
N CYS A 163 15.81 -2.77 -10.14
CA CYS A 163 15.13 -1.67 -9.44
C CYS A 163 14.40 -2.18 -8.20
N PHE A 164 13.71 -3.32 -8.32
CA PHE A 164 13.03 -3.95 -7.19
C PHE A 164 14.01 -4.39 -6.09
N ALA A 165 15.21 -4.81 -6.46
CA ALA A 165 16.26 -5.14 -5.50
C ALA A 165 16.63 -3.97 -4.58
N LEU A 166 16.53 -2.72 -5.05
CA LEU A 166 16.78 -1.52 -4.24
C LEU A 166 15.70 -1.35 -3.15
N GLU A 167 14.45 -1.61 -3.47
CA GLU A 167 13.36 -1.58 -2.50
C GLU A 167 13.55 -2.68 -1.44
N CYS A 168 13.92 -3.88 -1.86
CA CYS A 168 14.22 -5.00 -0.96
C CYS A 168 15.39 -4.67 -0.02
N GLU A 169 16.43 -4.02 -0.53
CA GLU A 169 17.57 -3.58 0.28
C GLU A 169 17.16 -2.57 1.34
N ALA A 170 16.31 -1.61 0.98
CA ALA A 170 15.78 -0.64 1.94
C ALA A 170 14.99 -1.33 3.07
N ILE A 171 14.11 -2.26 2.75
CA ILE A 171 13.37 -3.04 3.75
C ILE A 171 14.31 -3.84 4.67
N LYS A 172 15.36 -4.45 4.11
CA LYS A 172 16.36 -5.18 4.91
C LYS A 172 17.07 -4.28 5.89
N ARG A 173 17.54 -3.11 5.46
CA ARG A 173 18.20 -2.14 6.34
C ARG A 173 17.28 -1.69 7.47
N VAL A 174 16.05 -1.36 7.16
CA VAL A 174 15.06 -0.97 8.18
C VAL A 174 14.83 -2.09 9.19
N ARG A 175 14.65 -3.32 8.73
CA ARG A 175 14.37 -4.45 9.61
C ARG A 175 15.59 -4.96 10.38
N ASN A 176 16.74 -5.03 9.74
CA ASN A 176 17.92 -5.69 10.27
C ASN A 176 18.87 -4.71 10.94
N ASP A 177 19.23 -3.62 10.26
CA ASP A 177 20.22 -2.68 10.78
C ASP A 177 19.60 -1.72 11.80
N MET A 178 18.35 -1.28 11.57
CA MET A 178 17.63 -0.42 12.50
C MET A 178 16.76 -1.19 13.51
N GLY A 179 16.60 -2.51 13.34
CA GLY A 179 15.86 -3.36 14.27
C GLY A 179 14.34 -3.22 14.23
N LEU A 180 13.76 -2.53 13.24
CA LEU A 180 12.32 -2.31 13.13
C LEU A 180 11.60 -3.55 12.57
N LYS A 181 11.58 -4.63 13.35
CA LYS A 181 10.95 -5.91 12.98
C LYS A 181 9.42 -5.85 12.89
N ASN A 182 8.81 -4.74 13.30
CA ASN A 182 7.38 -4.49 13.12
C ASN A 182 7.00 -4.13 11.67
N VAL A 183 7.97 -3.83 10.81
CA VAL A 183 7.75 -3.60 9.37
C VAL A 183 7.56 -4.92 8.65
N GLU A 184 6.46 -5.04 7.92
CA GLU A 184 6.07 -6.19 7.08
C GLU A 184 5.95 -5.75 5.62
N VAL A 185 5.96 -6.70 4.69
CA VAL A 185 5.94 -6.43 3.24
C VAL A 185 4.59 -6.82 2.65
N MET A 186 4.07 -6.01 1.75
CA MET A 186 2.90 -6.31 0.95
C MET A 186 3.20 -6.19 -0.53
N ILE A 187 2.80 -7.21 -1.28
CA ILE A 187 2.97 -7.28 -2.75
C ILE A 187 1.67 -6.88 -3.43
N PRO A 188 1.69 -5.81 -4.26
CA PRO A 188 0.53 -5.37 -5.02
C PRO A 188 0.36 -6.13 -6.33
N PHE A 189 -0.86 -6.16 -6.82
CA PHE A 189 -1.27 -6.54 -8.17
C PHE A 189 -0.68 -7.87 -8.66
N VAL A 190 -0.93 -8.92 -7.90
CA VAL A 190 -0.54 -10.29 -8.24
C VAL A 190 -1.68 -10.95 -9.02
N ARG A 191 -1.50 -11.20 -10.30
CA ARG A 191 -2.56 -11.67 -11.20
C ARG A 191 -2.80 -13.16 -11.14
N THR A 192 -1.69 -13.93 -11.02
CA THR A 192 -1.73 -15.41 -11.10
C THR A 192 -0.98 -16.05 -9.94
N VAL A 193 -1.34 -17.30 -9.62
CA VAL A 193 -0.63 -18.09 -8.61
C VAL A 193 0.86 -18.27 -8.98
N LYS A 194 1.15 -18.38 -10.29
CA LYS A 194 2.54 -18.46 -10.77
C LYS A 194 3.32 -17.17 -10.49
N GLU A 195 2.72 -16.01 -10.69
CA GLU A 195 3.35 -14.73 -10.29
C GLU A 195 3.57 -14.65 -8.77
N ALA A 196 2.63 -15.19 -7.97
CA ALA A 196 2.78 -15.26 -6.52
C ALA A 196 4.01 -16.08 -6.12
N GLU A 197 4.16 -17.27 -6.68
CA GLU A 197 5.34 -18.13 -6.47
C GLU A 197 6.63 -17.41 -6.86
N GLN A 198 6.66 -16.79 -8.05
CA GLN A 198 7.84 -16.11 -8.57
C GLN A 198 8.24 -14.88 -7.74
N VAL A 199 7.29 -14.04 -7.33
CA VAL A 199 7.62 -12.83 -6.56
C VAL A 199 8.04 -13.18 -5.12
N VAL A 200 7.45 -14.17 -4.49
CA VAL A 200 7.87 -14.64 -3.17
C VAL A 200 9.25 -15.27 -3.23
N GLY A 201 9.54 -16.04 -4.29
CA GLY A 201 10.88 -16.56 -4.56
C GLY A 201 11.90 -15.44 -4.74
N LEU A 202 11.56 -14.41 -5.50
CA LEU A 202 12.43 -13.24 -5.72
C LEU A 202 12.70 -12.48 -4.41
N LEU A 203 11.70 -12.29 -3.55
CA LEU A 203 11.90 -11.70 -2.22
C LEU A 203 12.91 -12.52 -1.40
N ALA A 204 12.78 -13.84 -1.39
CA ALA A 204 13.70 -14.72 -0.68
C ALA A 204 15.13 -14.63 -1.23
N GLU A 205 15.31 -14.59 -2.57
CA GLU A 205 16.60 -14.35 -3.22
C GLU A 205 17.24 -13.02 -2.81
N GLN A 206 16.40 -11.99 -2.59
CA GLN A 206 16.84 -10.68 -2.10
C GLN A 206 17.05 -10.62 -0.57
N GLY A 207 16.86 -11.73 0.15
CA GLY A 207 17.06 -11.82 1.59
C GLY A 207 15.83 -11.47 2.44
N LEU A 208 14.65 -11.33 1.81
CA LEU A 208 13.36 -11.13 2.47
C LEU A 208 12.54 -12.42 2.44
N GLU A 209 13.02 -13.44 3.12
CA GLU A 209 12.40 -14.75 3.19
C GLU A 209 11.19 -14.75 4.15
N ARG A 210 10.05 -15.22 3.66
CA ARG A 210 8.82 -15.33 4.44
C ARG A 210 9.04 -16.20 5.69
N GLY A 211 8.61 -15.71 6.85
CA GLY A 211 8.75 -16.37 8.16
C GLY A 211 10.09 -16.15 8.85
N LYS A 212 11.16 -15.79 8.12
CA LYS A 212 12.46 -15.54 8.69
C LYS A 212 12.46 -14.23 9.48
N ASP A 213 13.00 -14.26 10.70
CA ASP A 213 13.01 -13.12 11.62
C ASP A 213 11.60 -12.51 11.83
N GLY A 214 10.56 -13.32 11.76
CA GLY A 214 9.18 -12.90 11.92
C GLY A 214 8.63 -12.05 10.76
N LEU A 215 9.27 -12.07 9.58
CA LEU A 215 8.77 -11.38 8.41
C LEU A 215 7.51 -12.07 7.88
N ARG A 216 6.39 -11.33 7.85
CA ARG A 216 5.21 -11.72 7.10
C ARG A 216 5.23 -11.06 5.73
N VAL A 217 4.81 -11.81 4.72
CA VAL A 217 4.59 -11.34 3.36
C VAL A 217 3.11 -11.39 3.06
N ILE A 218 2.50 -10.23 2.94
CA ILE A 218 1.07 -10.03 2.69
C ILE A 218 0.86 -9.82 1.18
N MET A 219 -0.25 -10.28 0.64
CA MET A 219 -0.66 -9.96 -0.73
C MET A 219 -1.80 -8.95 -0.70
N MET A 220 -1.74 -7.95 -1.58
CA MET A 220 -2.91 -7.12 -1.84
C MET A 220 -3.91 -7.91 -2.68
N CYS A 221 -5.08 -8.19 -2.11
CA CYS A 221 -6.18 -8.87 -2.78
C CYS A 221 -7.02 -7.82 -3.52
N GLU A 222 -6.71 -7.61 -4.78
CA GLU A 222 -7.29 -6.50 -5.56
C GLU A 222 -7.61 -6.86 -7.03
N VAL A 223 -7.27 -8.07 -7.44
CA VAL A 223 -7.65 -8.63 -8.75
C VAL A 223 -8.70 -9.72 -8.51
N PRO A 224 -9.78 -9.79 -9.28
CA PRO A 224 -10.83 -10.82 -9.08
C PRO A 224 -10.30 -12.24 -8.99
N SER A 225 -9.23 -12.58 -9.73
CA SER A 225 -8.55 -13.88 -9.63
C SER A 225 -8.05 -14.20 -8.23
N ASN A 226 -7.70 -13.19 -7.42
CA ASN A 226 -7.22 -13.37 -6.06
C ASN A 226 -8.30 -13.95 -5.14
N ALA A 227 -9.54 -13.47 -5.27
CA ALA A 227 -10.67 -13.98 -4.51
C ALA A 227 -11.11 -15.36 -5.01
N LEU A 228 -11.13 -15.58 -6.33
CA LEU A 228 -11.54 -16.85 -6.96
C LEU A 228 -10.57 -18.00 -6.62
N LEU A 229 -9.28 -17.74 -6.50
CA LEU A 229 -8.23 -18.71 -6.21
C LEU A 229 -7.56 -18.44 -4.83
N ALA A 230 -8.31 -17.87 -3.89
CA ALA A 230 -7.78 -17.39 -2.62
C ALA A 230 -6.99 -18.47 -1.86
N ASP A 231 -7.48 -19.69 -1.83
CA ASP A 231 -6.78 -20.82 -1.17
C ASP A 231 -5.39 -21.08 -1.74
N GLN A 232 -5.25 -20.97 -3.07
CA GLN A 232 -3.96 -21.21 -3.75
C GLN A 232 -2.99 -20.04 -3.52
N PHE A 233 -3.47 -18.81 -3.57
CA PHE A 233 -2.63 -17.64 -3.26
C PHE A 233 -2.14 -17.68 -1.79
N LEU A 234 -2.98 -18.10 -0.85
CA LEU A 234 -2.64 -18.22 0.56
C LEU A 234 -1.61 -19.31 0.88
N GLU A 235 -1.22 -20.14 -0.06
CA GLU A 235 -0.07 -21.05 0.09
C GLU A 235 1.26 -20.26 0.04
N HIS A 236 1.27 -19.15 -0.69
CA HIS A 236 2.46 -18.30 -0.90
C HIS A 236 2.54 -17.11 0.04
N PHE A 237 1.42 -16.64 0.61
CA PHE A 237 1.35 -15.44 1.45
C PHE A 237 0.83 -15.74 2.87
N ASP A 238 1.18 -14.89 3.82
CA ASP A 238 0.74 -14.99 5.22
C ASP A 238 -0.67 -14.40 5.44
N GLY A 239 -1.25 -13.82 4.42
CA GLY A 239 -2.59 -13.27 4.43
C GLY A 239 -2.82 -12.26 3.31
N PHE A 240 -4.00 -11.66 3.37
CA PHE A 240 -4.46 -10.66 2.42
C PHE A 240 -4.70 -9.31 3.07
N SER A 241 -4.39 -8.25 2.35
CA SER A 241 -4.97 -6.93 2.56
C SER A 241 -5.79 -6.59 1.31
N ILE A 242 -7.09 -6.39 1.49
CA ILE A 242 -8.00 -6.15 0.37
C ILE A 242 -7.80 -4.73 -0.15
N GLY A 243 -7.47 -4.62 -1.43
CA GLY A 243 -7.44 -3.37 -2.19
C GLY A 243 -8.77 -3.18 -2.93
N SER A 244 -9.81 -2.77 -2.20
CA SER A 244 -11.18 -2.72 -2.72
C SER A 244 -11.36 -1.75 -3.88
N ASN A 245 -10.53 -0.73 -4.00
CA ASN A 245 -10.58 0.22 -5.11
C ASN A 245 -10.34 -0.49 -6.46
N ASP A 246 -9.19 -1.16 -6.59
CA ASP A 246 -8.84 -1.86 -7.83
C ASP A 246 -9.73 -3.10 -8.02
N LEU A 247 -10.08 -3.80 -6.95
CA LEU A 247 -11.01 -4.93 -7.03
C LEU A 247 -12.36 -4.50 -7.58
N THR A 248 -12.91 -3.38 -7.13
CA THR A 248 -14.19 -2.84 -7.62
C THR A 248 -14.08 -2.45 -9.10
N GLN A 249 -13.05 -1.69 -9.45
CA GLN A 249 -12.79 -1.26 -10.82
C GLN A 249 -12.71 -2.45 -11.79
N LEU A 250 -11.98 -3.49 -11.41
CA LEU A 250 -11.78 -4.68 -12.25
C LEU A 250 -13.01 -5.58 -12.27
N THR A 251 -13.75 -5.67 -11.18
CA THR A 251 -14.99 -6.46 -11.10
C THR A 251 -16.09 -5.86 -11.96
N LEU A 252 -16.27 -4.54 -11.88
CA LEU A 252 -17.32 -3.84 -12.63
C LEU A 252 -16.89 -3.42 -14.04
N GLY A 253 -15.61 -3.60 -14.39
CA GLY A 253 -15.07 -3.25 -15.71
C GLY A 253 -15.17 -1.76 -16.00
N LEU A 254 -14.89 -0.91 -15.02
CA LEU A 254 -14.94 0.55 -15.14
C LEU A 254 -13.65 1.23 -14.68
N ASP A 255 -13.41 2.40 -15.21
CA ASP A 255 -12.35 3.29 -14.77
C ASP A 255 -12.94 4.30 -13.76
N ARG A 256 -12.50 4.21 -12.49
CA ARG A 256 -12.94 5.09 -11.40
C ARG A 256 -12.55 6.56 -11.61
N ASP A 257 -11.52 6.83 -12.43
CA ASP A 257 -11.03 8.17 -12.71
C ASP A 257 -11.74 8.79 -13.94
N SER A 258 -12.59 8.02 -14.62
CA SER A 258 -13.37 8.51 -15.75
C SER A 258 -14.44 9.50 -15.30
N GLY A 259 -14.37 10.73 -15.78
CA GLY A 259 -15.37 11.77 -15.50
C GLY A 259 -16.79 11.44 -15.96
N ILE A 260 -16.96 10.41 -16.81
CA ILE A 260 -18.26 10.03 -17.39
C ILE A 260 -18.91 8.91 -16.60
N ILE A 261 -18.17 7.83 -16.26
CA ILE A 261 -18.73 6.61 -15.67
C ILE A 261 -18.33 6.37 -14.20
N SER A 262 -17.49 7.24 -13.61
CA SER A 262 -17.06 7.10 -12.20
C SER A 262 -18.22 7.06 -11.20
N HIS A 263 -19.39 7.59 -11.56
CA HIS A 263 -20.61 7.50 -10.75
C HIS A 263 -21.15 6.08 -10.57
N LEU A 264 -20.70 5.12 -11.39
CA LEU A 264 -21.01 3.69 -11.27
C LEU A 264 -20.08 2.96 -10.30
N PHE A 265 -19.02 3.61 -9.84
CA PHE A 265 -18.07 3.03 -8.90
C PHE A 265 -18.68 2.99 -7.49
N ASP A 266 -18.95 1.80 -6.99
CA ASP A 266 -19.39 1.59 -5.61
C ASP A 266 -18.77 0.30 -5.07
N GLU A 267 -17.90 0.42 -4.06
CA GLU A 267 -17.25 -0.70 -3.40
C GLU A 267 -18.24 -1.60 -2.63
N ARG A 268 -19.47 -1.13 -2.44
CA ARG A 268 -20.57 -1.87 -1.80
C ARG A 268 -21.42 -2.68 -2.79
N ASP A 269 -21.08 -2.64 -4.09
CA ASP A 269 -21.80 -3.44 -5.09
C ASP A 269 -21.81 -4.93 -4.71
N GLN A 270 -22.91 -5.61 -5.03
CA GLN A 270 -23.12 -7.00 -4.67
C GLN A 270 -22.06 -7.94 -5.27
N ALA A 271 -21.61 -7.68 -6.50
CA ALA A 271 -20.56 -8.49 -7.14
C ALA A 271 -19.22 -8.35 -6.40
N VAL A 272 -18.90 -7.12 -5.97
CA VAL A 272 -17.69 -6.84 -5.17
C VAL A 272 -17.81 -7.51 -3.81
N LYS A 273 -18.92 -7.38 -3.10
CA LYS A 273 -19.16 -8.02 -1.80
C LYS A 273 -19.05 -9.55 -1.85
N ILE A 274 -19.46 -10.18 -2.94
CA ILE A 274 -19.27 -11.64 -3.13
C ILE A 274 -17.79 -11.99 -3.16
N LEU A 275 -16.97 -11.27 -3.94
CA LEU A 275 -15.53 -11.52 -4.00
C LEU A 275 -14.85 -11.24 -2.65
N LEU A 276 -15.24 -10.19 -1.96
CA LEU A 276 -14.74 -9.88 -0.62
C LEU A 276 -15.05 -11.01 0.36
N SER A 277 -16.30 -11.50 0.38
CA SER A 277 -16.69 -12.64 1.22
C SER A 277 -15.90 -13.90 0.91
N MET A 278 -15.61 -14.18 -0.36
CA MET A 278 -14.79 -15.34 -0.76
C MET A 278 -13.37 -15.22 -0.18
N ALA A 279 -12.72 -14.06 -0.33
CA ALA A 279 -11.38 -13.82 0.18
C ALA A 279 -11.32 -13.93 1.71
N ILE A 280 -12.30 -13.31 2.41
CA ILE A 280 -12.36 -13.34 3.88
C ILE A 280 -12.55 -14.77 4.37
N LYS A 281 -13.50 -15.52 3.82
CA LYS A 281 -13.77 -16.92 4.21
C LYS A 281 -12.57 -17.82 3.99
N ALA A 282 -11.88 -17.71 2.85
CA ALA A 282 -10.69 -18.49 2.57
C ALA A 282 -9.56 -18.18 3.57
N ALA A 283 -9.30 -16.91 3.86
CA ALA A 283 -8.28 -16.52 4.82
C ALA A 283 -8.62 -17.03 6.24
N LYS A 284 -9.86 -16.87 6.68
CA LYS A 284 -10.31 -17.38 7.99
C LYS A 284 -10.20 -18.90 8.09
N ALA A 285 -10.56 -19.61 7.04
CA ALA A 285 -10.46 -21.10 7.01
C ALA A 285 -9.01 -21.59 7.14
N LYS A 286 -8.04 -20.82 6.62
CA LYS A 286 -6.60 -21.12 6.74
C LYS A 286 -5.94 -20.52 7.98
N GLY A 287 -6.67 -19.75 8.80
CA GLY A 287 -6.09 -19.00 9.92
C GLY A 287 -5.08 -17.93 9.47
N ALA A 288 -5.20 -17.45 8.22
CA ALA A 288 -4.37 -16.43 7.65
C ALA A 288 -4.93 -15.02 7.96
N TYR A 289 -4.06 -14.03 7.96
CA TYR A 289 -4.46 -12.62 8.17
C TYR A 289 -5.37 -12.14 7.04
N ILE A 290 -6.39 -11.38 7.41
CA ILE A 290 -7.30 -10.72 6.46
C ILE A 290 -7.64 -9.30 6.92
N GLY A 291 -7.19 -8.32 6.16
CA GLY A 291 -7.50 -6.90 6.36
C GLY A 291 -8.02 -6.25 5.09
N ILE A 292 -8.48 -5.02 5.21
CA ILE A 292 -8.83 -4.15 4.09
C ILE A 292 -8.11 -2.82 4.22
N CYS A 293 -7.61 -2.29 3.12
CA CYS A 293 -6.93 -0.99 3.06
C CYS A 293 -7.44 -0.08 1.94
N GLY A 294 -8.48 -0.49 1.22
CA GLY A 294 -9.15 0.35 0.25
C GLY A 294 -9.90 1.52 0.89
N GLN A 295 -10.43 2.41 0.06
CA GLN A 295 -11.06 3.65 0.50
C GLN A 295 -12.47 3.43 1.08
N GLY A 296 -13.16 2.36 0.67
CA GLY A 296 -14.56 2.11 0.98
C GLY A 296 -14.93 2.24 2.46
N PRO A 297 -14.20 1.62 3.42
CA PRO A 297 -14.52 1.77 4.85
C PRO A 297 -14.35 3.19 5.39
N SER A 298 -13.47 4.01 4.79
CA SER A 298 -13.31 5.42 5.16
C SER A 298 -14.45 6.29 4.62
N ASP A 299 -14.99 5.95 3.45
CA ASP A 299 -16.06 6.71 2.80
C ASP A 299 -17.47 6.27 3.30
N HIS A 300 -17.58 5.02 3.74
CA HIS A 300 -18.87 4.39 4.10
C HIS A 300 -18.74 3.56 5.38
N ALA A 301 -19.18 4.10 6.49
CA ALA A 301 -19.12 3.41 7.79
C ALA A 301 -19.99 2.14 7.83
N ASP A 302 -21.12 2.10 7.09
CA ASP A 302 -21.97 0.92 6.91
C ASP A 302 -21.22 -0.23 6.22
N PHE A 303 -20.32 0.09 5.29
CA PHE A 303 -19.45 -0.90 4.66
C PHE A 303 -18.44 -1.48 5.65
N ALA A 304 -17.86 -0.65 6.52
CA ALA A 304 -17.01 -1.12 7.60
C ALA A 304 -17.78 -2.07 8.53
N GLY A 305 -19.03 -1.76 8.90
CA GLY A 305 -19.91 -2.63 9.68
C GLY A 305 -20.14 -3.98 9.01
N TRP A 306 -20.45 -3.99 7.72
CA TRP A 306 -20.61 -5.23 6.96
C TRP A 306 -19.33 -6.09 6.95
N LEU A 307 -18.15 -5.49 6.84
CA LEU A 307 -16.87 -6.21 6.90
C LEU A 307 -16.65 -6.87 8.27
N VAL A 308 -17.06 -6.21 9.35
CA VAL A 308 -17.03 -6.79 10.71
C VAL A 308 -17.91 -8.04 10.77
N GLU A 309 -19.12 -7.99 10.22
CA GLU A 309 -20.02 -9.14 10.14
C GLU A 309 -19.43 -10.31 9.33
N GLN A 310 -18.60 -10.02 8.32
CA GLN A 310 -17.86 -11.04 7.57
C GLN A 310 -16.69 -11.65 8.35
N GLY A 311 -16.30 -11.08 9.49
CA GLY A 311 -15.23 -11.56 10.36
C GLY A 311 -13.83 -11.08 9.94
N ILE A 312 -13.72 -9.90 9.34
CA ILE A 312 -12.43 -9.31 8.99
C ILE A 312 -11.57 -9.05 10.23
N ASP A 313 -10.26 -9.21 10.14
CA ASP A 313 -9.34 -8.99 11.29
C ASP A 313 -9.03 -7.52 11.50
N THR A 314 -8.81 -6.78 10.40
CA THR A 314 -8.44 -5.36 10.46
C THR A 314 -9.13 -4.53 9.39
N VAL A 315 -9.46 -3.29 9.74
CA VAL A 315 -9.92 -2.26 8.79
C VAL A 315 -8.96 -1.09 8.88
N SER A 316 -8.30 -0.77 7.77
CA SER A 316 -7.39 0.37 7.68
C SER A 316 -8.13 1.58 7.16
N LEU A 317 -8.04 2.68 7.89
CA LEU A 317 -8.76 3.91 7.63
C LEU A 317 -7.79 5.06 7.35
N ASN A 318 -8.28 6.06 6.63
CA ASN A 318 -7.61 7.34 6.58
C ASN A 318 -7.65 8.00 7.97
N PRO A 319 -6.60 8.70 8.39
CA PRO A 319 -6.49 9.25 9.74
C PRO A 319 -7.66 10.14 10.17
N ASP A 320 -8.23 10.89 9.23
CA ASP A 320 -9.37 11.81 9.44
C ASP A 320 -10.71 11.10 9.70
N THR A 321 -10.84 9.83 9.34
CA THR A 321 -12.08 9.05 9.51
C THR A 321 -12.02 8.05 10.69
N VAL A 322 -10.89 7.92 11.36
CA VAL A 322 -10.66 6.91 12.41
C VAL A 322 -11.66 7.03 13.55
N ILE A 323 -11.83 8.21 14.10
CA ILE A 323 -12.69 8.42 15.29
C ILE A 323 -14.17 8.17 14.95
N ASP A 324 -14.64 8.76 13.87
CA ASP A 324 -16.05 8.66 13.47
C ASP A 324 -16.43 7.22 13.13
N THR A 325 -15.58 6.52 12.39
CA THR A 325 -15.81 5.11 12.07
C THR A 325 -15.71 4.22 13.32
N TRP A 326 -14.80 4.53 14.25
CA TRP A 326 -14.71 3.80 15.52
C TRP A 326 -16.00 3.89 16.32
N LEU A 327 -16.50 5.11 16.51
CA LEU A 327 -17.74 5.36 17.26
C LEU A 327 -18.94 4.67 16.60
N TYR A 328 -19.07 4.77 15.29
CA TYR A 328 -20.11 4.08 14.53
C TYR A 328 -20.06 2.56 14.75
N LEU A 329 -18.90 1.95 14.62
CA LEU A 329 -18.72 0.50 14.79
C LEU A 329 -18.98 0.05 16.23
N ALA A 330 -18.61 0.85 17.21
CA ALA A 330 -18.86 0.57 18.61
C ALA A 330 -20.38 0.63 18.94
N GLU A 331 -21.11 1.56 18.33
CA GLU A 331 -22.58 1.64 18.49
C GLU A 331 -23.31 0.47 17.81
N ALA A 332 -22.82 0.07 16.63
CA ALA A 332 -23.45 -0.98 15.83
C ALA A 332 -23.13 -2.42 16.29
N HIS A 333 -21.97 -2.64 16.92
CA HIS A 333 -21.42 -3.98 17.22
C HIS A 333 -20.86 -4.13 18.66
N GLY A 334 -21.10 -3.13 19.53
CA GLY A 334 -20.65 -3.10 20.93
C GLY A 334 -21.59 -3.77 21.93
#